data_9a9679ac885d114a30e07c8447062880
#
_entry.id   9a9679ac885d114a30e07c8447062880
#
_cell.length_a   1.000
_cell.length_b   1.000
_cell.length_c   1.000
_cell.angle_alpha   90.00
_cell.angle_beta   90.00
_cell.angle_gamma   90.00
#
_symmetry.space_group_name_H-M   'P 1'
#
loop_
_entity.id
_entity.type
_entity.pdbx_description
1 polymer ?
#
loop_
_entity_poly.entity_id
_entity_poly.type
_entity_poly.pdbx_seq_one_letter_code
_entity_poly.pdbx_strand_id
1 'polypeptide(L)'
;ILVPDNELVLEIMNAFTEAKFACEFKYNTGYNDINNKDTLNFKTDRPKLMTYHSAKGLQFETVILPYYQGVNSSSEKKALYVAMTRTYRHLYIMYNGEIQEPLKSVPERLYEKQ
;
A
#
# COMPACT_ATOMS: atom_id res chain seq x y z
N ILE A 1 -0.82 -2.14 -4.71
CA ILE A 1 -0.55 -0.84 -4.08
C ILE A 1 -1.15 -0.89 -2.69
N LEU A 2 -0.30 -0.76 -1.69
CA LEU A 2 -0.72 -0.80 -0.29
C LEU A 2 -0.46 0.53 0.38
N VAL A 3 -1.45 1.00 1.13
CA VAL A 3 -1.39 2.28 1.84
C VAL A 3 -1.83 2.11 3.30
N PRO A 4 -1.40 3.03 4.20
CA PRO A 4 -1.68 2.88 5.62
C PRO A 4 -3.16 2.95 6.01
N ASP A 5 -3.96 3.73 5.28
CA ASP A 5 -5.34 3.99 5.70
C ASP A 5 -6.30 4.17 4.51
N ASN A 6 -7.58 4.16 4.82
CA ASN A 6 -8.63 4.26 3.81
C ASN A 6 -8.75 5.65 3.18
N GLU A 7 -8.32 6.71 3.86
CA GLU A 7 -8.31 8.05 3.25
C GLU A 7 -7.39 8.08 2.03
N LEU A 8 -6.21 7.45 2.13
CA LEU A 8 -5.27 7.34 1.03
C LEU A 8 -5.80 6.44 -0.09
N VAL A 9 -6.53 5.37 0.24
CA VAL A 9 -7.20 4.55 -0.77
C VAL A 9 -8.15 5.43 -1.58
N LEU A 10 -8.99 6.21 -0.92
CA LEU A 10 -9.97 7.07 -1.58
C LEU A 10 -9.28 8.13 -2.45
N GLU A 11 -8.24 8.75 -1.97
CA GLU A 11 -7.47 9.76 -2.70
C GLU A 11 -6.87 9.19 -3.98
N ILE A 12 -6.21 8.04 -3.88
CA ILE A 12 -5.59 7.39 -5.04
C ILE A 12 -6.66 6.89 -6.01
N MET A 13 -7.74 6.31 -5.50
CA MET A 13 -8.85 5.84 -6.31
C MET A 13 -9.44 6.98 -7.15
N ASN A 14 -9.65 8.15 -6.55
CA ASN A 14 -10.16 9.32 -7.26
C ASN A 14 -9.20 9.78 -8.34
N ALA A 15 -7.89 9.82 -8.04
CA ALA A 15 -6.87 10.19 -9.02
C ALA A 15 -6.83 9.20 -10.19
N PHE A 16 -6.93 7.92 -9.93
CA PHE A 16 -6.94 6.89 -10.97
C PHE A 16 -8.20 6.98 -11.82
N THR A 17 -9.35 7.29 -11.21
CA THR A 17 -10.61 7.47 -11.93
C THR A 17 -10.51 8.66 -12.88
N GLU A 18 -9.95 9.78 -12.44
CA GLU A 18 -9.74 10.94 -13.31
C GLU A 18 -8.77 10.63 -14.46
N ALA A 19 -7.72 9.86 -14.18
CA ALA A 19 -6.74 9.45 -15.19
C ALA A 19 -7.24 8.31 -16.08
N LYS A 20 -8.43 7.79 -15.82
CA LYS A 20 -9.00 6.62 -16.52
C LYS A 20 -8.09 5.40 -16.43
N PHE A 21 -7.40 5.26 -15.31
CA PHE A 21 -6.53 4.12 -15.03
C PHE A 21 -7.33 3.02 -14.36
N ALA A 22 -7.34 1.82 -14.95
CA ALA A 22 -8.11 0.69 -14.42
C ALA A 22 -7.37 0.06 -13.24
N CYS A 23 -7.91 0.28 -12.04
CA CYS A 23 -7.39 -0.29 -10.81
C CYS A 23 -8.55 -0.81 -9.97
N GLU A 24 -8.41 -2.01 -9.43
CA GLU A 24 -9.37 -2.58 -8.49
C GLU A 24 -8.99 -2.15 -7.08
N PHE A 25 -9.98 -1.89 -6.24
CA PHE A 25 -9.70 -1.34 -4.93
C PHE A 25 -10.69 -1.81 -3.88
N LYS A 26 -10.28 -1.71 -2.63
CA LYS A 26 -11.14 -1.92 -1.48
C LYS A 26 -11.06 -0.68 -0.57
N TYR A 27 -12.18 -0.02 -0.40
CA TYR A 27 -12.37 1.10 0.53
C TYR A 27 -13.48 0.74 1.50
N ASN A 28 -13.17 0.68 2.78
CA ASN A 28 -14.17 0.36 3.80
C ASN A 28 -13.76 0.96 5.14
N THR A 29 -14.54 1.92 5.63
CA THR A 29 -14.30 2.58 6.92
C THR A 29 -14.95 1.84 8.09
N GLY A 30 -15.74 0.81 7.83
CA GLY A 30 -16.49 0.11 8.86
C GLY A 30 -17.82 0.79 9.24
N TYR A 31 -18.11 1.95 8.66
CA TYR A 31 -19.35 2.70 8.84
C TYR A 31 -20.19 2.64 7.55
N ASN A 32 -21.42 3.15 7.61
CA ASN A 32 -22.27 3.28 6.41
C ASN A 32 -21.81 4.47 5.56
N ASP A 33 -20.57 4.44 5.11
CA ASP A 33 -20.01 5.44 4.22
C ASP A 33 -20.46 5.13 2.79
N ILE A 34 -20.98 6.16 2.11
CA ILE A 34 -21.43 6.04 0.73
C ILE A 34 -20.30 5.62 -0.22
N ASN A 35 -19.06 5.88 0.16
CA ASN A 35 -17.87 5.54 -0.65
C ASN A 35 -17.36 4.12 -0.40
N ASN A 36 -17.91 3.39 0.58
CA ASN A 36 -17.49 2.01 0.83
C ASN A 36 -17.68 1.18 -0.44
N LYS A 37 -16.61 0.51 -0.88
CA LYS A 37 -16.62 -0.22 -2.13
C LYS A 37 -15.53 -1.30 -2.15
N ASP A 38 -15.84 -2.41 -2.74
CA ASP A 38 -14.87 -3.49 -2.93
C ASP A 38 -15.02 -4.02 -4.36
N THR A 39 -14.07 -3.69 -5.22
CA THR A 39 -14.05 -4.15 -6.61
C THR A 39 -12.93 -5.15 -6.86
N LEU A 40 -12.25 -5.63 -5.80
CA LEU A 40 -11.13 -6.56 -5.95
C LEU A 40 -11.58 -7.84 -6.65
N ASN A 41 -10.81 -8.23 -7.66
CA ASN A 41 -10.99 -9.48 -8.39
C ASN A 41 -9.62 -10.10 -8.65
N PHE A 42 -9.28 -11.14 -7.90
CA PHE A 42 -7.96 -11.76 -7.99
C PHE A 42 -7.75 -12.63 -9.23
N LYS A 43 -8.74 -12.71 -10.10
CA LYS A 43 -8.65 -13.40 -11.37
C LYS A 43 -8.16 -12.51 -12.52
N THR A 44 -8.06 -11.20 -12.29
CA THR A 44 -7.57 -10.24 -13.29
C THR A 44 -6.12 -9.87 -13.02
N ASP A 45 -5.44 -9.35 -14.05
CA ASP A 45 -4.07 -8.82 -13.93
C ASP A 45 -4.06 -7.33 -13.56
N ARG A 46 -5.22 -6.74 -13.29
CA ARG A 46 -5.32 -5.32 -12.94
C ARG A 46 -4.65 -5.06 -11.60
N PRO A 47 -4.01 -3.88 -11.42
CA PRO A 47 -3.48 -3.47 -10.13
C PRO A 47 -4.57 -3.45 -9.07
N LYS A 48 -4.17 -3.79 -7.84
CA LYS A 48 -5.06 -3.81 -6.67
C LYS A 48 -4.60 -2.74 -5.70
N LEU A 49 -5.55 -1.98 -5.15
CA LEU A 49 -5.30 -0.91 -4.17
C LEU A 49 -6.07 -1.20 -2.89
N MET A 50 -5.36 -1.25 -1.78
CA MET A 50 -5.98 -1.52 -0.48
C MET A 50 -5.10 -1.05 0.66
N THR A 51 -5.65 -1.06 1.87
CA THR A 51 -4.86 -0.75 3.07
C THR A 51 -3.94 -1.91 3.45
N TYR A 52 -2.93 -1.62 4.28
CA TYR A 52 -2.07 -2.65 4.86
C TYR A 52 -2.90 -3.73 5.58
N HIS A 53 -3.90 -3.29 6.32
CA HIS A 53 -4.78 -4.20 7.05
C HIS A 53 -5.57 -5.13 6.11
N SER A 54 -6.11 -4.60 5.04
CA SER A 54 -6.87 -5.40 4.06
C SER A 54 -6.00 -6.42 3.33
N ALA A 55 -4.71 -6.17 3.21
CA ALA A 55 -3.78 -7.06 2.54
C ALA A 55 -3.32 -8.23 3.40
N LYS A 56 -3.67 -8.23 4.69
CA LYS A 56 -3.29 -9.31 5.61
C LYS A 56 -3.80 -10.66 5.11
N GLY A 57 -2.89 -11.62 5.01
CA GLY A 57 -3.22 -12.95 4.50
C GLY A 57 -3.15 -13.10 2.98
N LEU A 58 -2.91 -12.02 2.24
CA LEU A 58 -2.76 -12.04 0.80
C LEU A 58 -1.28 -12.04 0.41
N GLN A 59 -0.99 -12.48 -0.82
CA GLN A 59 0.37 -12.46 -1.38
C GLN A 59 0.32 -11.93 -2.81
N PHE A 60 1.31 -11.14 -3.17
CA PHE A 60 1.39 -10.52 -4.50
C PHE A 60 2.81 -10.67 -5.06
N GLU A 61 2.92 -10.76 -6.37
CA GLU A 61 4.24 -10.74 -7.03
C GLU A 61 4.97 -9.42 -6.76
N THR A 62 4.26 -8.31 -6.89
CA THR A 62 4.81 -6.97 -6.73
C THR A 62 3.94 -6.17 -5.78
N VAL A 63 4.58 -5.52 -4.81
CA VAL A 63 3.92 -4.60 -3.88
C VAL A 63 4.57 -3.23 -4.00
N ILE A 64 3.75 -2.18 -4.06
CA ILE A 64 4.17 -0.78 -4.08
C ILE A 64 3.62 -0.09 -2.85
N LEU A 65 4.50 0.53 -2.07
CA LEU A 65 4.15 1.35 -0.91
C LEU A 65 4.42 2.81 -1.27
N PRO A 66 3.42 3.54 -1.79
CA PRO A 66 3.66 4.88 -2.36
C PRO A 66 3.82 6.00 -1.33
N TYR A 67 3.41 5.79 -0.09
CA TYR A 67 3.37 6.84 0.93
C TYR A 67 4.14 6.47 2.19
N TYR A 68 5.39 6.08 2.04
CA TYR A 68 6.21 5.84 3.21
C TYR A 68 6.67 7.15 3.85
N GLN A 69 6.28 7.40 5.08
CA GLN A 69 6.64 8.60 5.83
C GLN A 69 7.31 8.26 7.17
N GLY A 70 7.73 7.02 7.34
CA GLY A 70 8.26 6.55 8.61
C GLY A 70 7.15 6.10 9.55
N VAL A 71 7.54 5.50 10.66
CA VAL A 71 6.62 4.99 11.68
C VAL A 71 7.18 5.27 13.06
N ASN A 72 6.31 5.62 14.01
CA ASN A 72 6.70 6.04 15.35
C ASN A 72 6.21 5.10 16.46
N SER A 73 5.31 4.17 16.16
CA SER A 73 4.76 3.26 17.16
C SER A 73 5.02 1.80 16.79
N SER A 74 4.91 0.91 17.81
CA SER A 74 5.04 -0.52 17.59
C SER A 74 3.95 -1.06 16.66
N SER A 75 2.73 -0.56 16.76
CA SER A 75 1.62 -1.02 15.91
C SER A 75 1.81 -0.59 14.45
N GLU A 76 2.33 0.63 14.22
CA GLU A 76 2.66 1.09 12.87
C GLU A 76 3.80 0.27 12.26
N LYS A 77 4.83 -0.07 13.04
CA LYS A 77 5.92 -0.92 12.59
C LYS A 77 5.44 -2.31 12.20
N LYS A 78 4.53 -2.89 13.00
CA LYS A 78 3.93 -4.19 12.68
C LYS A 78 3.11 -4.13 11.40
N ALA A 79 2.33 -3.08 11.22
CA ALA A 79 1.53 -2.89 10.00
C ALA A 79 2.42 -2.75 8.77
N LEU A 80 3.48 -1.96 8.87
CA LEU A 80 4.46 -1.81 7.78
C LEU A 80 5.13 -3.16 7.45
N TYR A 81 5.54 -3.91 8.46
CA TYR A 81 6.14 -5.22 8.27
C TYR A 81 5.18 -6.17 7.55
N VAL A 82 3.91 -6.19 7.97
CA VAL A 82 2.90 -7.00 7.28
C VAL A 82 2.79 -6.60 5.81
N ALA A 83 2.73 -5.30 5.54
CA ALA A 83 2.65 -4.80 4.15
C ALA A 83 3.87 -5.21 3.32
N MET A 84 5.07 -5.04 3.86
CA MET A 84 6.32 -5.38 3.17
C MET A 84 6.43 -6.87 2.86
N THR A 85 5.87 -7.72 3.71
CA THR A 85 5.93 -9.17 3.55
C THR A 85 4.80 -9.75 2.68
N ARG A 86 3.95 -8.89 2.10
CA ARG A 86 2.89 -9.35 1.17
C ARG A 86 3.42 -9.61 -0.24
N THR A 87 4.67 -9.28 -0.53
CA THR A 87 5.27 -9.61 -1.82
C THR A 87 6.14 -10.85 -1.73
N TYR A 88 6.16 -11.62 -2.81
CA TYR A 88 7.10 -12.74 -2.93
C TYR A 88 8.18 -12.48 -3.98
N ARG A 89 8.18 -11.32 -4.63
CA ARG A 89 9.18 -11.03 -5.67
C ARG A 89 9.73 -9.60 -5.64
N HIS A 90 8.88 -8.57 -5.79
CA HIS A 90 9.33 -7.18 -5.88
C HIS A 90 8.61 -6.30 -4.88
N LEU A 91 9.38 -5.49 -4.16
CA LEU A 91 8.87 -4.49 -3.24
C LEU A 91 9.43 -3.13 -3.63
N TYR A 92 8.54 -2.17 -3.92
CA TYR A 92 8.90 -0.80 -4.21
C TYR A 92 8.38 0.10 -3.10
N ILE A 93 9.25 0.92 -2.55
CA ILE A 93 8.89 1.88 -1.51
C ILE A 93 9.20 3.27 -2.03
N MET A 94 8.18 4.13 -2.04
CA MET A 94 8.30 5.52 -2.49
C MET A 94 8.23 6.43 -1.28
N TYR A 95 9.10 7.42 -1.25
CA TYR A 95 9.15 8.39 -0.16
C TYR A 95 9.48 9.77 -0.72
N ASN A 96 9.19 10.81 0.06
CA ASN A 96 9.47 12.19 -0.32
C ASN A 96 10.52 12.75 0.65
N GLY A 97 11.54 13.41 0.11
CA GLY A 97 12.64 13.95 0.90
C GLY A 97 13.62 12.86 1.36
N GLU A 98 14.00 12.88 2.63
CA GLU A 98 14.86 11.85 3.22
C GLU A 98 14.04 10.67 3.70
N ILE A 99 14.60 9.46 3.51
CA ILE A 99 13.94 8.26 4.00
C ILE A 99 13.93 8.23 5.53
N GLN A 100 12.78 7.92 6.12
CA GLN A 100 12.58 7.90 7.56
C GLN A 100 12.80 6.51 8.16
N GLU A 101 13.03 6.47 9.48
CA GLU A 101 13.11 5.19 10.19
C GLU A 101 11.76 4.44 10.17
N PRO A 102 11.71 3.12 10.20
CA PRO A 102 12.85 2.21 10.37
C PRO A 102 13.66 1.93 9.10
N LEU A 103 13.17 2.32 7.93
CA LEU A 103 13.83 1.97 6.67
C LEU A 103 15.17 2.66 6.48
N LYS A 104 15.37 3.82 7.10
CA LYS A 104 16.64 4.54 7.06
C LYS A 104 17.81 3.68 7.55
N SER A 105 17.56 2.78 8.49
CA SER A 105 18.57 1.90 9.07
C SER A 105 18.88 0.66 8.22
N VAL A 106 18.17 0.45 7.12
CA VAL A 106 18.41 -0.70 6.24
C VAL A 106 19.73 -0.48 5.48
N PRO A 107 20.68 -1.44 5.51
CA PRO A 107 21.92 -1.29 4.76
C PRO A 107 21.68 -1.15 3.25
N GLU A 108 22.42 -0.22 2.63
CA GLU A 108 22.26 0.08 1.19
C GLU A 108 22.49 -1.14 0.29
N ARG A 109 23.30 -2.11 0.73
CA ARG A 109 23.55 -3.34 -0.03
C ARG A 109 22.30 -4.21 -0.19
N LEU A 110 21.22 -3.93 0.56
CA LEU A 110 20.00 -4.74 0.55
C LEU A 110 18.89 -4.15 -0.34
N TYR A 111 19.12 -3.01 -0.97
CA TYR A 111 18.13 -2.39 -1.84
C TYR A 111 18.78 -1.56 -2.94
N GLU A 112 18.01 -1.23 -3.95
CA GLU A 112 18.41 -0.31 -5.01
C GLU A 112 17.66 1.00 -4.84
N LYS A 113 18.40 2.11 -4.92
CA LYS A 113 17.84 3.46 -4.83
C LYS A 113 17.81 4.08 -6.24
N GLN A 114 16.65 4.58 -6.60
CA GLN A 114 16.48 5.22 -7.91
C GLN A 114 16.13 6.70 -7.76
#